data_8dc6eebe7a59b15d695022b960c801cd
#
_entry.id   8dc6eebe7a59b15d695022b960c801cd
#
_cell.length_a   1.000
_cell.length_b   1.000
_cell.length_c   1.000
_cell.angle_alpha   90.00
_cell.angle_beta   90.00
_cell.angle_gamma   90.00
#
_symmetry.space_group_name_H-M   'P 1'
#
loop_
_entity.id
_entity.type
_entity.pdbx_description
1 polymer ?
#
loop_
_entity_poly.entity_id
_entity_poly.type
_entity_poly.pdbx_seq_one_letter_code
_entity_poly.pdbx_strand_id
1 'polypeptide(L)'
;MPAVRALRRPGAGRRPGYPLLITDATLTERVRADLTTAMKAGEKDRVGALRLVLSELQKDAKEGAGDELAVLRRERKRRRESEGAYREAGRDDLAEAEAYEAAAIEAYLPAELSDAELDALVASAVAETGAEGPRDMGRAIKHVMAAAGGRADGRRVSGKVKEALSA
;
A
#
# COMPACT_ATOMS: atom_id res chain seq x y z
N MET A 1 35.42 -30.71 -36.94
CA MET A 1 35.05 -29.78 -35.90
C MET A 1 33.63 -29.26 -36.17
N PRO A 2 32.57 -29.78 -35.55
CA PRO A 2 31.23 -29.22 -35.71
C PRO A 2 30.98 -28.10 -34.69
N ALA A 3 30.39 -27.00 -35.17
CA ALA A 3 30.04 -25.80 -34.44
C ALA A 3 28.96 -26.07 -33.37
N VAL A 4 29.23 -25.63 -32.16
CA VAL A 4 28.28 -25.65 -31.03
C VAL A 4 27.20 -24.59 -31.26
N ARG A 5 25.99 -25.05 -31.54
CA ARG A 5 24.79 -24.24 -31.73
C ARG A 5 24.30 -23.75 -30.36
N ALA A 6 24.48 -22.46 -30.08
CA ALA A 6 23.97 -21.83 -28.88
C ALA A 6 22.44 -21.93 -28.80
N LEU A 7 21.93 -22.60 -27.77
CA LEU A 7 20.51 -22.67 -27.42
C LEU A 7 20.01 -21.29 -26.98
N ARG A 8 19.17 -20.66 -27.80
CA ARG A 8 18.38 -19.49 -27.43
C ARG A 8 17.45 -19.85 -26.28
N ARG A 9 17.58 -19.14 -25.15
CA ARG A 9 16.59 -19.19 -24.06
C ARG A 9 15.27 -18.58 -24.54
N PRO A 10 14.11 -19.23 -24.29
CA PRO A 10 12.82 -18.64 -24.61
C PRO A 10 12.58 -17.42 -23.71
N GLY A 11 12.09 -16.34 -24.33
CA GLY A 11 11.83 -15.07 -23.71
C GLY A 11 10.82 -15.18 -22.56
N ALA A 12 11.11 -14.47 -21.50
CA ALA A 12 10.19 -14.25 -20.40
C ALA A 12 8.89 -13.63 -20.93
N GLY A 13 7.78 -14.36 -20.76
CA GLY A 13 6.47 -13.95 -21.20
C GLY A 13 6.07 -12.62 -20.58
N ARG A 14 5.73 -11.65 -21.41
CA ARG A 14 5.12 -10.39 -21.03
C ARG A 14 3.80 -10.68 -20.33
N ARG A 15 3.67 -10.29 -19.07
CA ARG A 15 2.38 -10.26 -18.37
C ARG A 15 1.55 -9.11 -18.95
N PRO A 16 0.32 -9.35 -19.42
CA PRO A 16 -0.54 -8.29 -19.93
C PRO A 16 -1.15 -7.52 -18.77
N GLY A 17 -1.10 -6.18 -18.82
CA GLY A 17 -2.03 -5.34 -18.09
C GLY A 17 -1.50 -4.23 -17.17
N TYR A 18 -0.21 -3.87 -17.18
CA TYR A 18 0.22 -2.64 -16.51
C TYR A 18 0.65 -1.58 -17.54
N PRO A 19 0.15 -0.33 -17.43
CA PRO A 19 0.62 0.73 -18.30
C PRO A 19 2.11 0.97 -18.08
N LEU A 20 2.87 0.90 -19.17
CA LEU A 20 4.31 1.17 -19.28
C LEU A 20 4.59 2.66 -19.01
N LEU A 21 4.58 3.08 -17.75
CA LEU A 21 5.18 4.34 -17.29
C LEU A 21 5.49 4.27 -15.78
N ILE A 22 5.98 3.12 -15.32
CA ILE A 22 6.66 3.08 -14.03
C ILE A 22 8.14 3.11 -14.39
N THR A 23 8.74 4.29 -14.33
CA THR A 23 10.18 4.43 -14.16
C THR A 23 10.57 3.50 -12.99
N ASP A 24 11.66 2.72 -13.13
CA ASP A 24 12.20 1.85 -12.07
C ASP A 24 12.62 2.62 -10.81
N ALA A 25 12.16 3.85 -10.63
CA ALA A 25 12.42 4.69 -9.49
C ALA A 25 11.70 4.16 -8.25
N THR A 26 12.45 4.01 -7.18
CA THR A 26 11.92 3.65 -5.85
C THR A 26 10.95 4.72 -5.34
N LEU A 27 10.09 4.38 -4.36
CA LEU A 27 9.22 5.37 -3.74
C LEU A 27 10.04 6.50 -3.08
N THR A 28 11.18 6.17 -2.47
CA THR A 28 12.13 7.15 -1.93
C THR A 28 12.62 8.14 -2.99
N GLU A 29 12.96 7.68 -4.19
CA GLU A 29 13.40 8.55 -5.29
C GLU A 29 12.26 9.44 -5.80
N ARG A 30 11.06 8.92 -5.93
CA ARG A 30 9.86 9.69 -6.30
C ARG A 30 9.56 10.78 -5.28
N VAL A 31 9.55 10.46 -3.99
CA VAL A 31 9.32 11.43 -2.90
C VAL A 31 10.39 12.53 -2.91
N ARG A 32 11.67 12.20 -3.17
CA ARG A 32 12.76 13.20 -3.30
C ARG A 32 12.55 14.14 -4.48
N ALA A 33 12.14 13.63 -5.62
CA ALA A 33 11.86 14.43 -6.81
C ALA A 33 10.69 15.40 -6.54
N ASP A 34 9.61 14.91 -5.94
CA ASP A 34 8.44 15.71 -5.60
C ASP A 34 8.76 16.75 -4.52
N LEU A 35 9.57 16.41 -3.51
CA LEU A 35 10.07 17.34 -2.51
C LEU A 35 10.85 18.49 -3.17
N THR A 36 11.74 18.17 -4.11
CA THR A 36 12.50 19.19 -4.84
C THR A 36 11.58 20.12 -5.62
N THR A 37 10.53 19.57 -6.25
CA THR A 37 9.53 20.33 -7.00
C THR A 37 8.73 21.24 -6.07
N ALA A 38 8.22 20.71 -4.94
CA ALA A 38 7.48 21.48 -3.95
C ALA A 38 8.30 22.62 -3.33
N MET A 39 9.61 22.39 -3.09
CA MET A 39 10.52 23.43 -2.61
C MET A 39 10.66 24.56 -3.63
N LYS A 40 10.82 24.24 -4.92
CA LYS A 40 10.91 25.24 -5.99
C LYS A 40 9.61 26.04 -6.17
N ALA A 41 8.46 25.38 -5.93
CA ALA A 41 7.14 26.01 -6.00
C ALA A 41 6.77 26.80 -4.74
N GLY A 42 7.54 26.69 -3.66
CA GLY A 42 7.26 27.37 -2.38
C GLY A 42 6.09 26.78 -1.59
N GLU A 43 5.71 25.54 -1.87
CA GLU A 43 4.60 24.81 -1.24
C GLU A 43 4.97 24.32 0.16
N LYS A 44 4.94 25.19 1.17
CA LYS A 44 5.50 24.94 2.51
C LYS A 44 4.90 23.69 3.18
N ASP A 45 3.59 23.52 3.14
CA ASP A 45 2.89 22.41 3.80
C ASP A 45 3.24 21.07 3.13
N ARG A 46 3.27 21.06 1.80
CA ARG A 46 3.71 19.90 1.02
C ARG A 46 5.17 19.53 1.28
N VAL A 47 6.04 20.52 1.37
CA VAL A 47 7.46 20.32 1.73
C VAL A 47 7.57 19.68 3.12
N GLY A 48 6.78 20.15 4.10
CA GLY A 48 6.72 19.56 5.44
C GLY A 48 6.31 18.10 5.40
N ALA A 49 5.18 17.79 4.77
CA ALA A 49 4.66 16.42 4.64
C ALA A 49 5.64 15.48 3.92
N LEU A 50 6.22 15.91 2.78
CA LEU A 50 7.17 15.09 2.03
C LEU A 50 8.48 14.84 2.78
N ARG A 51 8.94 15.78 3.60
CA ARG A 51 10.11 15.57 4.49
C ARG A 51 9.85 14.50 5.53
N LEU A 52 8.66 14.48 6.14
CA LEU A 52 8.27 13.45 7.09
C LEU A 52 8.24 12.07 6.42
N VAL A 53 7.59 11.96 5.27
CA VAL A 53 7.56 10.71 4.49
C VAL A 53 8.97 10.22 4.16
N LEU A 54 9.81 11.10 3.65
CA LEU A 54 11.19 10.76 3.28
C LEU A 54 12.01 10.30 4.49
N SER A 55 11.83 10.95 5.65
CA SER A 55 12.50 10.57 6.90
C SER A 55 12.16 9.14 7.32
N GLU A 56 10.89 8.75 7.28
CA GLU A 56 10.45 7.40 7.65
C GLU A 56 10.96 6.34 6.66
N LEU A 57 10.93 6.62 5.36
CA LEU A 57 11.50 5.73 4.34
C LEU A 57 13.01 5.53 4.53
N GLN A 58 13.75 6.59 4.84
CA GLN A 58 15.18 6.52 5.08
C GLN A 58 15.53 5.77 6.38
N LYS A 59 14.70 5.92 7.41
CA LYS A 59 14.85 5.17 8.66
C LYS A 59 14.68 3.68 8.43
N ASP A 60 13.61 3.27 7.76
CA ASP A 60 13.33 1.87 7.43
C ASP A 60 14.45 1.24 6.58
N ALA A 61 14.95 1.97 5.59
CA ALA A 61 16.07 1.53 4.77
C ALA A 61 17.35 1.27 5.59
N LYS A 62 17.59 2.04 6.66
CA LYS A 62 18.73 1.83 7.57
C LYS A 62 18.51 0.63 8.50
N GLU A 63 17.28 0.37 8.89
CA GLU A 63 16.89 -0.76 9.73
C GLU A 63 16.82 -2.08 8.94
N GLY A 64 16.92 -2.03 7.61
CA GLY A 64 17.07 -3.19 6.72
C GLY A 64 15.75 -3.90 6.36
N ALA A 65 14.60 -3.34 6.67
CA ALA A 65 13.31 -3.94 6.34
C ALA A 65 12.97 -3.84 4.84
N GLY A 66 13.31 -2.71 4.19
CA GLY A 66 13.27 -2.53 2.74
C GLY A 66 11.88 -2.55 2.07
N ASP A 67 10.79 -2.55 2.84
CA ASP A 67 9.42 -2.50 2.31
C ASP A 67 8.84 -1.07 2.42
N GLU A 68 9.17 -0.26 1.42
CA GLU A 68 8.72 1.13 1.34
C GLU A 68 7.19 1.27 1.39
N LEU A 69 6.44 0.32 0.79
CA LEU A 69 4.98 0.34 0.83
C LEU A 69 4.43 0.04 2.22
N ALA A 70 5.03 -0.90 2.95
CA ALA A 70 4.64 -1.18 4.33
C ALA A 70 4.87 0.02 5.24
N VAL A 71 6.00 0.75 5.06
CA VAL A 71 6.27 2.00 5.77
C VAL A 71 5.19 3.03 5.52
N LEU A 72 4.87 3.30 4.25
CA LEU A 72 3.86 4.30 3.89
C LEU A 72 2.47 3.94 4.42
N ARG A 73 2.09 2.66 4.40
CA ARG A 73 0.81 2.21 4.97
C ARG A 73 0.75 2.41 6.47
N ARG A 74 1.82 2.08 7.19
CA ARG A 74 1.93 2.29 8.63
C ARG A 74 1.81 3.77 8.99
N GLU A 75 2.52 4.64 8.28
CA GLU A 75 2.49 6.08 8.51
C GLU A 75 1.13 6.68 8.16
N ARG A 76 0.50 6.31 7.04
CA ARG A 76 -0.87 6.73 6.72
C ARG A 76 -1.84 6.36 7.84
N LYS A 77 -1.80 5.12 8.32
CA LYS A 77 -2.66 4.65 9.41
C LYS A 77 -2.47 5.50 10.66
N ARG A 78 -1.22 5.75 11.05
CA ARG A 78 -0.87 6.57 12.20
C ARG A 78 -1.43 7.99 12.08
N ARG A 79 -1.30 8.63 10.89
CA ARG A 79 -1.86 9.97 10.64
C ARG A 79 -3.39 9.98 10.75
N ARG A 80 -4.05 8.97 10.20
CA ARG A 80 -5.52 8.85 10.30
C ARG A 80 -6.00 8.61 11.75
N GLU A 81 -5.26 7.86 12.53
CA GLU A 81 -5.55 7.67 13.96
C GLU A 81 -5.36 8.97 14.76
N SER A 82 -4.27 9.72 14.48
CA SER A 82 -4.03 11.04 15.08
C SER A 82 -5.10 12.05 14.68
N GLU A 83 -5.48 12.11 13.40
CA GLU A 83 -6.58 12.94 12.90
C GLU A 83 -7.87 12.70 13.69
N GLY A 84 -8.26 11.43 13.88
CA GLY A 84 -9.45 11.06 14.66
C GLY A 84 -9.36 11.52 16.12
N ALA A 85 -8.24 11.26 16.77
CA ALA A 85 -8.03 11.65 18.16
C ALA A 85 -8.07 13.20 18.34
N TYR A 86 -7.49 13.97 17.42
CA TYR A 86 -7.55 15.43 17.47
C TYR A 86 -8.96 15.96 17.23
N ARG A 87 -9.75 15.36 16.33
CA ARG A 87 -11.16 15.72 16.16
C ARG A 87 -12.00 15.46 17.40
N GLU A 88 -11.82 14.30 18.04
CA GLU A 88 -12.48 13.97 19.30
C GLU A 88 -12.11 14.93 20.45
N ALA A 89 -10.88 15.46 20.42
CA ALA A 89 -10.40 16.45 21.37
C ALA A 89 -10.78 17.91 21.02
N GLY A 90 -11.54 18.15 19.94
CA GLY A 90 -11.91 19.49 19.48
C GLY A 90 -10.75 20.31 18.94
N ARG A 91 -9.67 19.66 18.48
CA ARG A 91 -8.48 20.30 17.91
C ARG A 91 -8.48 20.13 16.39
N ASP A 92 -9.44 20.79 15.72
CA ASP A 92 -9.62 20.71 14.27
C ASP A 92 -8.39 21.21 13.50
N ASP A 93 -7.68 22.20 14.02
CA ASP A 93 -6.42 22.72 13.49
C ASP A 93 -5.35 21.63 13.34
N LEU A 94 -5.20 20.77 14.35
CA LEU A 94 -4.28 19.65 14.32
C LEU A 94 -4.80 18.48 13.49
N ALA A 95 -6.11 18.22 13.53
CA ALA A 95 -6.72 17.20 12.71
C ALA A 95 -6.56 17.47 11.21
N GLU A 96 -6.71 18.71 10.77
CA GLU A 96 -6.50 19.12 9.38
C GLU A 96 -5.04 18.90 8.93
N ALA A 97 -4.07 19.19 9.80
CA ALA A 97 -2.66 18.94 9.51
C ALA A 97 -2.38 17.45 9.31
N GLU A 98 -2.87 16.58 10.20
CA GLU A 98 -2.72 15.13 10.09
C GLU A 98 -3.43 14.58 8.85
N ALA A 99 -4.63 15.10 8.51
CA ALA A 99 -5.36 14.73 7.30
C ALA A 99 -4.57 15.09 6.03
N TYR A 100 -3.94 16.27 6.01
CA TYR A 100 -3.11 16.70 4.90
C TYR A 100 -1.88 15.79 4.72
N GLU A 101 -1.21 15.43 5.80
CA GLU A 101 -0.08 14.52 5.77
C GLU A 101 -0.49 13.10 5.33
N ALA A 102 -1.64 12.61 5.80
CA ALA A 102 -2.19 11.33 5.35
C ALA A 102 -2.46 11.33 3.83
N ALA A 103 -3.06 12.42 3.30
CA ALA A 103 -3.31 12.57 1.87
C ALA A 103 -2.01 12.62 1.05
N ALA A 104 -0.97 13.27 1.56
CA ALA A 104 0.34 13.30 0.91
C ALA A 104 0.97 11.89 0.81
N ILE A 105 0.77 11.04 1.82
CA ILE A 105 1.22 9.63 1.79
C ILE A 105 0.38 8.82 0.81
N GLU A 106 -0.94 9.01 0.80
CA GLU A 106 -1.88 8.27 -0.07
C GLU A 106 -1.55 8.42 -1.56
N ALA A 107 -0.98 9.56 -1.98
CA ALA A 107 -0.54 9.79 -3.36
C ALA A 107 0.54 8.80 -3.84
N TYR A 108 1.25 8.14 -2.94
CA TYR A 108 2.29 7.14 -3.23
C TYR A 108 1.84 5.70 -3.05
N LEU A 109 0.67 5.49 -2.45
CA LEU A 109 0.12 4.15 -2.25
C LEU A 109 -0.70 3.69 -3.47
N PRO A 110 -0.72 2.38 -3.76
CA PRO A 110 -1.67 1.83 -4.72
C PRO A 110 -3.11 2.15 -4.28
N ALA A 111 -3.98 2.40 -5.26
CA ALA A 111 -5.40 2.61 -4.99
C ALA A 111 -5.99 1.45 -4.17
N GLU A 112 -6.80 1.78 -3.17
CA GLU A 112 -7.49 0.75 -2.39
C GLU A 112 -8.48 -0.03 -3.25
N LEU A 113 -8.70 -1.29 -2.87
CA LEU A 113 -9.74 -2.11 -3.48
C LEU A 113 -11.11 -1.49 -3.18
N SER A 114 -11.94 -1.38 -4.20
CA SER A 114 -13.38 -1.13 -4.02
C SER A 114 -14.04 -2.25 -3.21
N ASP A 115 -15.24 -2.02 -2.70
CA ASP A 115 -15.97 -3.07 -1.97
C ASP A 115 -16.26 -4.27 -2.86
N ALA A 116 -16.61 -4.06 -4.13
CA ALA A 116 -16.86 -5.12 -5.08
C ALA A 116 -15.61 -5.96 -5.39
N GLU A 117 -14.44 -5.31 -5.57
CA GLU A 117 -13.17 -6.01 -5.76
C GLU A 117 -12.77 -6.80 -4.52
N LEU A 118 -12.99 -6.24 -3.33
CA LEU A 118 -12.68 -6.91 -2.08
C LEU A 118 -13.63 -8.09 -1.84
N ASP A 119 -14.92 -7.96 -2.11
CA ASP A 119 -15.90 -9.04 -2.00
C ASP A 119 -15.55 -10.19 -2.95
N ALA A 120 -15.19 -9.89 -4.19
CA ALA A 120 -14.73 -10.91 -5.17
C ALA A 120 -13.46 -11.62 -4.68
N LEU A 121 -12.52 -10.87 -4.11
CA LEU A 121 -11.28 -11.43 -3.57
C LEU A 121 -11.53 -12.31 -2.35
N VAL A 122 -12.45 -11.93 -1.47
CA VAL A 122 -12.87 -12.72 -0.31
C VAL A 122 -13.54 -14.02 -0.76
N ALA A 123 -14.46 -13.95 -1.73
CA ALA A 123 -15.12 -15.14 -2.26
C ALA A 123 -14.12 -16.13 -2.88
N SER A 124 -13.15 -15.64 -3.66
CA SER A 124 -12.05 -16.46 -4.19
C SER A 124 -11.22 -17.11 -3.08
N ALA A 125 -10.83 -16.31 -2.07
CA ALA A 125 -10.03 -16.79 -0.95
C ALA A 125 -10.78 -17.87 -0.13
N VAL A 126 -12.07 -17.71 0.13
CA VAL A 126 -12.89 -18.71 0.81
C VAL A 126 -12.93 -20.01 0.02
N ALA A 127 -13.16 -19.93 -1.31
CA ALA A 127 -13.19 -21.11 -2.17
C ALA A 127 -11.81 -21.82 -2.24
N GLU A 128 -10.72 -21.07 -2.42
CA GLU A 128 -9.38 -21.62 -2.55
C GLU A 128 -8.84 -22.20 -1.23
N THR A 129 -9.20 -21.61 -0.10
CA THR A 129 -8.78 -22.09 1.22
C THR A 129 -9.70 -23.18 1.77
N GLY A 130 -10.89 -23.40 1.20
CA GLY A 130 -11.90 -24.28 1.74
C GLY A 130 -12.35 -23.86 3.15
N ALA A 131 -12.44 -22.55 3.41
CA ALA A 131 -12.86 -22.03 4.70
C ALA A 131 -14.39 -22.14 4.83
N GLU A 132 -14.87 -22.81 5.91
CA GLU A 132 -16.29 -23.10 6.11
C GLU A 132 -16.88 -22.40 7.36
N GLY A 133 -16.04 -21.76 8.17
CA GLY A 133 -16.55 -21.15 9.39
C GLY A 133 -15.52 -20.34 10.20
N PRO A 134 -15.89 -19.91 11.41
CA PRO A 134 -15.07 -19.00 12.22
C PRO A 134 -13.66 -19.50 12.54
N ARG A 135 -13.46 -20.82 12.59
CA ARG A 135 -12.15 -21.44 12.84
C ARG A 135 -11.17 -21.23 11.68
N ASP A 136 -11.70 -21.10 10.46
CA ASP A 136 -10.92 -20.93 9.24
C ASP A 136 -10.67 -19.46 8.89
N MET A 137 -11.32 -18.53 9.60
CA MET A 137 -11.28 -17.11 9.34
C MET A 137 -9.84 -16.56 9.21
N GLY A 138 -8.94 -16.99 10.10
CA GLY A 138 -7.54 -16.56 10.06
C GLY A 138 -6.81 -16.97 8.78
N ARG A 139 -7.10 -18.17 8.26
CA ARG A 139 -6.54 -18.68 7.00
C ARG A 139 -7.05 -17.88 5.81
N ALA A 140 -8.35 -17.63 5.76
CA ALA A 140 -8.97 -16.82 4.70
C ALA A 140 -8.46 -15.36 4.73
N ILE A 141 -8.40 -14.72 5.91
CA ILE A 141 -7.86 -13.36 6.08
C ILE A 141 -6.42 -13.29 5.57
N LYS A 142 -5.56 -14.24 5.96
CA LYS A 142 -4.16 -14.27 5.50
C LYS A 142 -4.06 -14.35 3.98
N HIS A 143 -4.91 -15.18 3.37
CA HIS A 143 -4.94 -15.35 1.90
C HIS A 143 -5.38 -14.04 1.22
N VAL A 144 -6.48 -13.42 1.68
CA VAL A 144 -6.98 -12.13 1.16
C VAL A 144 -5.93 -11.03 1.31
N MET A 145 -5.29 -10.91 2.48
CA MET A 145 -4.27 -9.89 2.72
C MET A 145 -3.06 -10.03 1.79
N ALA A 146 -2.63 -11.26 1.52
CA ALA A 146 -1.55 -11.54 0.58
C ALA A 146 -1.94 -11.15 -0.86
N ALA A 147 -3.14 -11.54 -1.29
CA ALA A 147 -3.64 -11.24 -2.64
C ALA A 147 -3.99 -9.75 -2.82
N ALA A 148 -4.48 -9.08 -1.79
CA ALA A 148 -4.76 -7.64 -1.81
C ALA A 148 -3.50 -6.79 -2.02
N GLY A 149 -2.29 -7.32 -1.69
CA GLY A 149 -1.03 -6.59 -1.88
C GLY A 149 -0.99 -5.25 -1.16
N GLY A 150 -1.71 -5.13 -0.02
CA GLY A 150 -1.86 -3.91 0.77
C GLY A 150 -2.83 -2.87 0.21
N ARG A 151 -3.64 -3.22 -0.76
CA ARG A 151 -4.74 -2.41 -1.28
C ARG A 151 -6.02 -2.51 -0.45
N ALA A 152 -5.97 -3.19 0.70
CA ALA A 152 -7.09 -3.27 1.63
C ALA A 152 -6.60 -3.22 3.08
N ASP A 153 -7.39 -2.58 3.95
CA ASP A 153 -7.15 -2.53 5.38
C ASP A 153 -7.55 -3.85 6.05
N GLY A 154 -6.79 -4.28 7.07
CA GLY A 154 -7.01 -5.55 7.75
C GLY A 154 -8.36 -5.65 8.48
N ARG A 155 -8.90 -4.54 9.00
CA ARG A 155 -10.22 -4.53 9.64
C ARG A 155 -11.32 -4.74 8.61
N ARG A 156 -11.20 -4.06 7.47
CA ARG A 156 -12.13 -4.18 6.35
C ARG A 156 -12.13 -5.60 5.77
N VAL A 157 -10.93 -6.20 5.59
CA VAL A 157 -10.78 -7.61 5.19
C VAL A 157 -11.41 -8.55 6.21
N SER A 158 -11.11 -8.37 7.50
CA SER A 158 -11.66 -9.21 8.56
C SER A 158 -13.20 -9.15 8.64
N GLY A 159 -13.78 -7.94 8.47
CA GLY A 159 -15.22 -7.75 8.39
C GLY A 159 -15.85 -8.53 7.25
N LYS A 160 -15.32 -8.37 6.03
CA LYS A 160 -15.81 -9.04 4.83
C LYS A 160 -15.68 -10.58 4.89
N VAL A 161 -14.54 -11.09 5.39
CA VAL A 161 -14.35 -12.54 5.60
C VAL A 161 -15.34 -13.09 6.63
N LYS A 162 -15.57 -12.35 7.72
CA LYS A 162 -16.57 -12.75 8.72
C LYS A 162 -17.97 -12.82 8.12
N GLU A 163 -18.39 -11.83 7.35
CA GLU A 163 -19.67 -11.83 6.65
C GLU A 163 -19.79 -13.03 5.72
N ALA A 164 -18.79 -13.29 4.88
CA ALA A 164 -18.78 -14.41 3.94
C ALA A 164 -18.84 -15.79 4.61
N LEU A 165 -18.24 -15.96 5.80
CA LEU A 165 -18.26 -17.24 6.56
C LEU A 165 -19.46 -17.37 7.49
N SER A 166 -20.32 -16.37 7.59
CA SER A 166 -21.53 -16.38 8.43
C SER A 166 -22.81 -16.52 7.61
N ALA A 167 -22.71 -16.46 6.29
CA ALA A 167 -23.81 -16.60 5.34
C ALA A 167 -24.05 -18.08 5.01
#